data_e63f9cbbd35211a70770bb80afc13fda
#
_entry.id   e63f9cbbd35211a70770bb80afc13fda
#
_cell.length_a   1.000
_cell.length_b   1.000
_cell.length_c   1.000
_cell.angle_alpha   90.00
_cell.angle_beta   90.00
_cell.angle_gamma   90.00
#
_symmetry.space_group_name_H-M   'P 1'
#
loop_
_entity.id
_entity.type
_entity.pdbx_description
1 polymer ?
#
loop_
_entity_poly.entity_id
_entity_poly.type
_entity_poly.pdbx_seq_one_letter_code
_entity_poly.pdbx_strand_id
1 'polypeptide(L)'
;MWRLSKNDELASQLTTLLDIALDHLTLGRAALYAALLEASAISNPHPAIEAAVSGLRRAGQQQYLPLGLLTRAWLRAVTGALTGPDSAQADLDEAWDIAARGSMKLFLADIHLYRARLFGGRRDVTYPWDSPAHDLSAAARLIHECGYHRRDEELRAARASA
;
A
#
# COMPACT_ATOMS: atom_id res chain seq x y z
N MET A 1 -17.00 -41.00 -2.36
CA MET A 1 -16.59 -39.91 -1.46
C MET A 1 -15.15 -39.54 -1.80
N TRP A 2 -14.96 -38.44 -2.56
CA TRP A 2 -13.63 -38.02 -3.00
C TRP A 2 -12.96 -37.30 -1.84
N ARG A 3 -11.82 -37.81 -1.35
CA ARG A 3 -10.92 -37.05 -0.44
C ARG A 3 -10.09 -36.15 -1.27
N LEU A 4 -10.12 -34.83 -0.96
CA LEU A 4 -9.14 -33.88 -1.47
C LEU A 4 -7.73 -34.35 -1.08
N SER A 5 -6.76 -34.14 -1.95
CA SER A 5 -5.36 -34.39 -1.60
C SER A 5 -4.95 -33.40 -0.51
N LYS A 6 -3.93 -33.75 0.28
CA LYS A 6 -3.38 -32.83 1.31
C LYS A 6 -2.93 -31.49 0.71
N ASN A 7 -2.50 -31.49 -0.55
CA ASN A 7 -2.11 -30.29 -1.29
C ASN A 7 -3.34 -29.44 -1.66
N ASP A 8 -4.48 -30.07 -2.02
CA ASP A 8 -5.71 -29.35 -2.34
C ASP A 8 -6.33 -28.70 -1.10
N GLU A 9 -6.23 -29.36 0.06
CA GLU A 9 -6.66 -28.81 1.34
C GLU A 9 -5.82 -27.59 1.75
N LEU A 10 -4.48 -27.64 1.58
CA LEU A 10 -3.58 -26.51 1.84
C LEU A 10 -3.85 -25.36 0.89
N ALA A 11 -4.03 -25.63 -0.41
CA ALA A 11 -4.34 -24.60 -1.40
C ALA A 11 -5.68 -23.90 -1.06
N SER A 12 -6.70 -24.66 -0.66
CA SER A 12 -7.98 -24.11 -0.24
C SER A 12 -7.86 -23.24 1.01
N GLN A 13 -7.06 -23.66 2.01
CA GLN A 13 -6.83 -22.87 3.22
C GLN A 13 -6.10 -21.56 2.92
N LEU A 14 -5.09 -21.58 2.05
CA LEU A 14 -4.34 -20.37 1.66
C LEU A 14 -5.23 -19.40 0.88
N THR A 15 -6.11 -19.89 0.02
CA THR A 15 -7.09 -19.06 -0.69
C THR A 15 -8.05 -18.40 0.29
N THR A 16 -8.58 -19.14 1.25
CA THR A 16 -9.46 -18.60 2.30
C THR A 16 -8.75 -17.53 3.15
N LEU A 17 -7.48 -17.74 3.49
CA LEU A 17 -6.68 -16.74 4.22
C LEU A 17 -6.49 -15.47 3.40
N LEU A 18 -6.27 -15.59 2.09
CA LEU A 18 -6.15 -14.46 1.19
C LEU A 18 -7.45 -13.66 1.14
N ASP A 19 -8.59 -14.33 0.96
CA ASP A 19 -9.91 -13.68 0.89
C ASP A 19 -10.20 -12.90 2.18
N ILE A 20 -9.99 -13.53 3.34
CA ILE A 20 -10.16 -12.88 4.65
C ILE A 20 -9.24 -11.65 4.78
N ALA A 21 -7.99 -11.74 4.32
CA ALA A 21 -7.05 -10.63 4.40
C ALA A 21 -7.45 -9.47 3.49
N LEU A 22 -7.98 -9.75 2.30
CA LEU A 22 -8.50 -8.73 1.38
C LEU A 22 -9.78 -8.08 1.90
N ASP A 23 -10.65 -8.83 2.58
CA ASP A 23 -11.83 -8.29 3.27
C ASP A 23 -11.42 -7.34 4.39
N HIS A 24 -10.48 -7.73 5.22
CA HIS A 24 -9.91 -6.84 6.25
C HIS A 24 -9.30 -5.58 5.64
N LEU A 25 -8.60 -5.68 4.51
CA LEU A 25 -8.03 -4.54 3.82
C LEU A 25 -9.12 -3.59 3.31
N THR A 26 -10.19 -4.13 2.77
CA THR A 26 -11.33 -3.35 2.27
C THR A 26 -12.02 -2.60 3.41
N LEU A 27 -12.30 -3.29 4.51
CA LEU A 27 -12.90 -2.68 5.71
C LEU A 27 -11.99 -1.61 6.32
N GLY A 28 -10.69 -1.91 6.43
CA GLY A 28 -9.71 -0.97 6.97
C GLY A 28 -9.58 0.30 6.10
N ARG A 29 -9.60 0.15 4.77
CA ARG A 29 -9.61 1.29 3.84
C ARG A 29 -10.88 2.12 3.98
N ALA A 30 -12.04 1.49 4.01
CA ALA A 30 -13.32 2.19 4.18
C ALA A 30 -13.34 2.99 5.48
N ALA A 31 -12.89 2.40 6.59
CA ALA A 31 -12.79 3.08 7.87
C ALA A 31 -11.77 4.24 7.86
N LEU A 32 -10.62 4.06 7.19
CA LEU A 32 -9.63 5.13 7.05
C LEU A 32 -10.18 6.30 6.23
N TYR A 33 -10.85 6.04 5.10
CA TYR A 33 -11.49 7.09 4.30
C TYR A 33 -12.58 7.81 5.08
N ALA A 34 -13.45 7.08 5.79
CA ALA A 34 -14.50 7.68 6.60
C ALA A 34 -13.91 8.61 7.68
N ALA A 35 -12.89 8.15 8.41
CA ALA A 35 -12.23 8.94 9.44
C ALA A 35 -11.59 10.23 8.89
N LEU A 36 -11.00 10.17 7.70
CA LEU A 36 -10.41 11.34 7.04
C LEU A 36 -11.46 12.34 6.56
N LEU A 37 -12.58 11.86 6.03
CA LEU A 37 -13.68 12.71 5.54
C LEU A 37 -14.45 13.38 6.70
N GLU A 38 -14.61 12.70 7.81
CA GLU A 38 -15.32 13.19 8.99
C GLU A 38 -14.42 14.00 9.92
N ALA A 39 -13.13 14.16 9.61
CA ALA A 39 -12.11 14.75 10.49
C ALA A 39 -12.14 14.15 11.90
N SER A 40 -12.57 12.90 12.02
CA SER A 40 -12.69 12.18 13.29
C SER A 40 -11.36 11.52 13.67
N ALA A 41 -11.22 11.14 14.95
CA ALA A 41 -10.02 10.45 15.41
C ALA A 41 -9.81 9.13 14.67
N ILE A 42 -8.63 8.95 14.08
CA ILE A 42 -8.26 7.74 13.29
C ILE A 42 -7.91 6.61 14.29
N SER A 43 -8.85 6.18 15.08
CA SER A 43 -8.64 5.12 16.07
C SER A 43 -9.06 3.73 15.58
N ASN A 44 -9.91 3.64 14.59
CA ASN A 44 -10.61 2.40 14.24
C ASN A 44 -10.10 1.63 13.01
N PRO A 45 -9.43 2.20 11.99
CA PRO A 45 -8.94 1.43 10.85
C PRO A 45 -7.68 0.61 11.16
N HIS A 46 -6.96 0.92 12.24
CA HIS A 46 -5.67 0.31 12.58
C HIS A 46 -5.74 -1.21 12.74
N PRO A 47 -6.65 -1.81 13.53
CA PRO A 47 -6.66 -3.26 13.71
C PRO A 47 -6.96 -4.04 12.42
N ALA A 48 -7.88 -3.52 11.58
CA ALA A 48 -8.25 -4.17 10.33
C ALA A 48 -7.09 -4.14 9.31
N ILE A 49 -6.36 -3.02 9.23
CA ILE A 49 -5.21 -2.88 8.31
C ILE A 49 -4.04 -3.76 8.77
N GLU A 50 -3.76 -3.85 10.07
CA GLU A 50 -2.73 -4.77 10.59
C GLU A 50 -3.12 -6.24 10.37
N ALA A 51 -4.39 -6.60 10.60
CA ALA A 51 -4.90 -7.93 10.31
C ALA A 51 -4.79 -8.27 8.82
N ALA A 52 -5.06 -7.31 7.93
CA ALA A 52 -4.89 -7.47 6.49
C ALA A 52 -3.45 -7.75 6.11
N VAL A 53 -2.48 -6.93 6.55
CA VAL A 53 -1.06 -7.13 6.23
C VAL A 53 -0.54 -8.46 6.79
N SER A 54 -0.89 -8.79 8.03
CA SER A 54 -0.55 -10.08 8.64
C SER A 54 -1.16 -11.26 7.88
N GLY A 55 -2.42 -11.16 7.49
CA GLY A 55 -3.13 -12.17 6.71
C GLY A 55 -2.51 -12.36 5.32
N LEU A 56 -2.19 -11.28 4.61
CA LEU A 56 -1.52 -11.34 3.30
C LEU A 56 -0.15 -12.02 3.37
N ARG A 57 0.64 -11.73 4.42
CA ARG A 57 1.92 -12.42 4.66
C ARG A 57 1.71 -13.93 4.88
N ARG A 58 0.74 -14.31 5.71
CA ARG A 58 0.42 -15.71 6.02
C ARG A 58 -0.13 -16.48 4.82
N ALA A 59 -0.89 -15.81 3.95
CA ALA A 59 -1.39 -16.40 2.70
C ALA A 59 -0.26 -16.69 1.70
N GLY A 60 0.95 -16.14 1.89
CA GLY A 60 2.12 -16.39 1.05
C GLY A 60 2.01 -15.81 -0.37
N GLN A 61 0.97 -15.05 -0.65
CA GLN A 61 0.68 -14.47 -1.96
C GLN A 61 1.33 -13.08 -2.07
N GLN A 62 2.64 -13.06 -2.31
CA GLN A 62 3.44 -11.82 -2.28
C GLN A 62 2.95 -10.73 -3.23
N GLN A 63 2.29 -11.10 -4.33
CA GLN A 63 1.75 -10.12 -5.29
C GLN A 63 0.63 -9.25 -4.72
N TYR A 64 0.00 -9.63 -3.61
CA TYR A 64 -1.02 -8.82 -2.95
C TYR A 64 -0.50 -8.01 -1.77
N LEU A 65 0.68 -8.36 -1.25
CA LEU A 65 1.23 -7.71 -0.07
C LEU A 65 1.45 -6.19 -0.24
N PRO A 66 1.91 -5.68 -1.41
CA PRO A 66 2.02 -4.24 -1.64
C PRO A 66 0.72 -3.47 -1.44
N LEU A 67 -0.46 -4.08 -1.71
CA LEU A 67 -1.77 -3.44 -1.45
C LEU A 67 -1.97 -3.11 0.03
N GLY A 68 -1.63 -4.05 0.90
CA GLY A 68 -1.71 -3.87 2.35
C GLY A 68 -0.70 -2.87 2.86
N LEU A 69 0.56 -2.99 2.41
CA LEU A 69 1.66 -2.12 2.81
C LEU A 69 1.42 -0.66 2.42
N LEU A 70 0.97 -0.38 1.19
CA LEU A 70 0.60 0.98 0.77
C LEU A 70 -0.52 1.58 1.62
N THR A 71 -1.51 0.78 1.97
CA THR A 71 -2.61 1.24 2.84
C THR A 71 -2.11 1.52 4.26
N ARG A 72 -1.24 0.66 4.80
CA ARG A 72 -0.65 0.84 6.12
C ARG A 72 0.32 2.03 6.15
N ALA A 73 1.11 2.22 5.10
CA ALA A 73 1.96 3.41 4.96
C ALA A 73 1.15 4.70 5.02
N TRP A 74 0.01 4.72 4.35
CA TRP A 74 -0.87 5.89 4.42
C TRP A 74 -1.42 6.10 5.84
N LEU A 75 -1.95 5.07 6.50
CA LEU A 75 -2.38 5.16 7.89
C LEU A 75 -1.27 5.68 8.79
N ARG A 76 -0.06 5.11 8.70
CA ARG A 76 1.11 5.51 9.49
C ARG A 76 1.51 6.97 9.23
N ALA A 77 1.44 7.41 7.98
CA ALA A 77 1.76 8.80 7.63
C ALA A 77 0.76 9.79 8.23
N VAL A 78 -0.53 9.49 8.22
CA VAL A 78 -1.56 10.38 8.80
C VAL A 78 -1.59 10.34 10.33
N THR A 79 -1.11 9.27 10.95
CA THR A 79 -0.93 9.16 12.40
C THR A 79 0.44 9.65 12.90
N GLY A 80 1.33 10.10 12.01
CA GLY A 80 2.62 10.68 12.35
C GLY A 80 3.79 9.70 12.43
N ALA A 81 3.58 8.39 12.21
CA ALA A 81 4.65 7.39 12.19
C ALA A 81 5.34 7.35 10.81
N LEU A 82 6.16 8.37 10.51
CA LEU A 82 6.75 8.56 9.17
C LEU A 82 8.01 7.73 8.94
N THR A 83 8.95 7.75 9.88
CA THR A 83 10.27 7.14 9.77
C THR A 83 10.54 6.20 10.93
N GLY A 84 11.46 5.26 10.75
CA GLY A 84 11.81 4.26 11.74
C GLY A 84 11.28 2.85 11.41
N PRO A 85 11.42 1.87 12.32
CA PRO A 85 11.10 0.46 12.02
C PRO A 85 9.64 0.20 11.65
N ASP A 86 8.70 0.82 12.38
CA ASP A 86 7.26 0.65 12.20
C ASP A 86 6.64 1.91 11.60
N SER A 87 7.08 2.30 10.41
CA SER A 87 6.77 3.58 9.80
C SER A 87 6.20 3.47 8.38
N ALA A 88 5.67 4.59 7.88
CA ALA A 88 5.26 4.73 6.50
C ALA A 88 6.41 4.47 5.52
N GLN A 89 7.63 4.96 5.85
CA GLN A 89 8.82 4.72 5.05
C GLN A 89 9.13 3.22 4.97
N ALA A 90 9.17 2.52 6.10
CA ALA A 90 9.47 1.08 6.13
C ALA A 90 8.48 0.26 5.29
N ASP A 91 7.19 0.60 5.33
CA ASP A 91 6.18 -0.06 4.51
C ASP A 91 6.38 0.20 3.01
N LEU A 92 6.73 1.44 2.64
CA LEU A 92 6.99 1.80 1.24
C LEU A 92 8.26 1.14 0.71
N ASP A 93 9.28 0.97 1.53
CA ASP A 93 10.52 0.30 1.16
C ASP A 93 10.29 -1.22 1.01
N GLU A 94 9.56 -1.85 1.92
CA GLU A 94 9.16 -3.27 1.79
C GLU A 94 8.30 -3.49 0.53
N ALA A 95 7.32 -2.62 0.29
CA ALA A 95 6.48 -2.70 -0.91
C ALA A 95 7.32 -2.56 -2.20
N TRP A 96 8.29 -1.65 -2.19
CA TRP A 96 9.24 -1.46 -3.28
C TRP A 96 10.04 -2.72 -3.57
N ASP A 97 10.63 -3.33 -2.56
CA ASP A 97 11.43 -4.54 -2.71
C ASP A 97 10.64 -5.69 -3.32
N ILE A 98 9.38 -5.86 -2.91
CA ILE A 98 8.48 -6.87 -3.47
C ILE A 98 8.13 -6.56 -4.92
N ALA A 99 7.71 -5.32 -5.20
CA ALA A 99 7.26 -4.90 -6.52
C ALA A 99 8.41 -4.90 -7.54
N ALA A 100 9.61 -4.49 -7.14
CA ALA A 100 10.79 -4.47 -8.00
C ALA A 100 11.24 -5.89 -8.38
N ARG A 101 11.31 -6.81 -7.40
CA ARG A 101 11.63 -8.22 -7.67
C ARG A 101 10.60 -8.92 -8.55
N GLY A 102 9.32 -8.57 -8.38
CA GLY A 102 8.21 -9.13 -9.16
C GLY A 102 7.95 -8.43 -10.48
N SER A 103 8.73 -7.39 -10.83
CA SER A 103 8.49 -6.53 -12.01
C SER A 103 7.05 -5.98 -12.08
N MET A 104 6.48 -5.64 -10.93
CA MET A 104 5.07 -5.25 -10.77
C MET A 104 4.90 -3.75 -11.07
N LYS A 105 4.93 -3.37 -12.35
CA LYS A 105 4.95 -1.96 -12.78
C LYS A 105 3.84 -1.09 -12.20
N LEU A 106 2.62 -1.63 -12.02
CA LEU A 106 1.50 -0.87 -11.44
C LEU A 106 1.77 -0.52 -9.97
N PHE A 107 2.30 -1.46 -9.19
CA PHE A 107 2.69 -1.17 -7.82
C PHE A 107 3.89 -0.23 -7.73
N LEU A 108 4.87 -0.35 -8.63
CA LEU A 108 5.97 0.62 -8.69
C LEU A 108 5.45 2.04 -8.97
N ALA A 109 4.48 2.20 -9.87
CA ALA A 109 3.83 3.49 -10.11
C ALA A 109 3.13 4.02 -8.85
N ASP A 110 2.35 3.16 -8.17
CA ASP A 110 1.67 3.52 -6.93
C ASP A 110 2.67 3.90 -5.82
N ILE A 111 3.77 3.14 -5.65
CA ILE A 111 4.79 3.41 -4.63
C ILE A 111 5.46 4.77 -4.85
N HIS A 112 5.90 5.08 -6.08
CA HIS A 112 6.44 6.38 -6.42
C HIS A 112 5.44 7.51 -6.10
N LEU A 113 4.18 7.33 -6.46
CA LEU A 113 3.14 8.31 -6.19
C LEU A 113 2.91 8.50 -4.68
N TYR A 114 2.88 7.42 -3.89
CA TYR A 114 2.74 7.46 -2.43
C TYR A 114 3.94 8.13 -1.76
N ARG A 115 5.18 7.82 -2.19
CA ARG A 115 6.39 8.49 -1.70
C ARG A 115 6.26 10.00 -1.84
N ALA A 116 5.96 10.47 -3.06
CA ALA A 116 5.81 11.90 -3.32
C ALA A 116 4.67 12.54 -2.51
N ARG A 117 3.51 11.89 -2.41
CA ARG A 117 2.32 12.43 -1.72
C ARG A 117 2.47 12.46 -0.21
N LEU A 118 3.09 11.43 0.39
CA LEU A 118 3.17 11.32 1.85
C LEU A 118 4.36 12.09 2.44
N PHE A 119 5.41 12.31 1.65
CA PHE A 119 6.66 12.92 2.12
C PHE A 119 7.04 14.21 1.39
N GLY A 120 6.60 14.43 0.15
CA GLY A 120 7.11 15.50 -0.72
C GLY A 120 6.81 16.92 -0.22
N GLY A 121 5.68 17.17 0.41
CA GLY A 121 5.33 18.48 0.96
C GLY A 121 5.69 18.69 2.44
N ARG A 122 6.39 17.73 3.06
CA ARG A 122 6.68 17.77 4.49
C ARG A 122 7.96 18.55 4.78
N ARG A 123 7.93 19.33 5.88
CA ARG A 123 9.07 20.07 6.41
C ARG A 123 9.66 19.46 7.68
N ASP A 124 8.93 18.53 8.29
CA ASP A 124 9.25 17.87 9.56
C ASP A 124 10.11 16.60 9.37
N VAL A 125 10.29 16.16 8.13
CA VAL A 125 11.10 14.99 7.77
C VAL A 125 11.86 15.22 6.48
N THR A 126 13.11 14.77 6.43
CA THR A 126 13.90 14.76 5.19
C THR A 126 13.33 13.69 4.26
N TYR A 127 13.20 14.02 2.97
CA TYR A 127 12.74 13.06 1.96
C TYR A 127 13.70 11.86 1.89
N PRO A 128 13.24 10.63 2.14
CA PRO A 128 14.15 9.49 2.32
C PRO A 128 14.75 8.91 1.02
N TRP A 129 14.19 9.30 -0.14
CA TRP A 129 14.61 8.81 -1.47
C TRP A 129 15.26 9.95 -2.28
N ASP A 130 15.41 9.81 -3.61
CA ASP A 130 16.07 10.81 -4.43
C ASP A 130 15.45 12.20 -4.31
N SER A 131 14.21 12.36 -4.77
CA SER A 131 13.43 13.58 -4.63
C SER A 131 11.97 13.37 -4.96
N PRO A 132 11.04 14.20 -4.45
CA PRO A 132 9.64 14.16 -4.85
C PRO A 132 9.45 14.31 -6.37
N ALA A 133 10.25 15.18 -7.01
CA ALA A 133 10.20 15.39 -8.45
C ALA A 133 10.61 14.15 -9.25
N HIS A 134 11.63 13.41 -8.77
CA HIS A 134 12.04 12.14 -9.36
C HIS A 134 10.88 11.12 -9.26
N ASP A 135 10.31 10.95 -8.07
CA ASP A 135 9.23 9.98 -7.86
C ASP A 135 7.99 10.33 -8.69
N LEU A 136 7.60 11.60 -8.78
CA LEU A 136 6.48 12.04 -9.64
C LEU A 136 6.75 11.79 -11.14
N SER A 137 7.99 11.95 -11.57
CA SER A 137 8.38 11.67 -12.96
C SER A 137 8.36 10.18 -13.26
N ALA A 138 8.86 9.35 -12.34
CA ALA A 138 8.84 7.90 -12.45
C ALA A 138 7.41 7.35 -12.43
N ALA A 139 6.56 7.85 -11.52
CA ALA A 139 5.14 7.50 -11.49
C ALA A 139 4.44 7.83 -12.82
N ALA A 140 4.64 9.04 -13.34
CA ALA A 140 4.05 9.48 -14.61
C ALA A 140 4.43 8.57 -15.78
N ARG A 141 5.71 8.22 -15.88
CA ARG A 141 6.21 7.31 -16.92
C ARG A 141 5.54 5.95 -16.83
N LEU A 142 5.51 5.34 -15.64
CA LEU A 142 4.93 4.02 -15.43
C LEU A 142 3.41 4.01 -15.65
N ILE A 143 2.70 5.06 -15.23
CA ILE A 143 1.26 5.24 -15.47
C ILE A 143 1.00 5.26 -16.99
N HIS A 144 1.78 6.03 -17.74
CA HIS A 144 1.64 6.11 -19.19
C HIS A 144 1.99 4.79 -19.88
N GLU A 145 3.14 4.20 -19.55
CA GLU A 145 3.59 2.92 -20.13
C GLU A 145 2.60 1.76 -19.92
N CYS A 146 1.92 1.74 -18.78
CA CYS A 146 0.98 0.67 -18.42
C CYS A 146 -0.48 0.99 -18.75
N GLY A 147 -0.80 2.17 -19.28
CA GLY A 147 -2.19 2.62 -19.47
C GLY A 147 -2.96 2.75 -18.15
N TYR A 148 -2.28 3.09 -17.05
CA TYR A 148 -2.85 3.11 -15.69
C TYR A 148 -3.54 4.46 -15.38
N HIS A 149 -4.36 4.93 -16.30
CA HIS A 149 -4.94 6.28 -16.32
C HIS A 149 -5.87 6.62 -15.15
N ARG A 150 -6.32 5.63 -14.39
CA ARG A 150 -7.08 5.89 -13.16
C ARG A 150 -6.26 6.66 -12.09
N ARG A 151 -4.93 6.77 -12.26
CA ARG A 151 -4.02 7.51 -11.38
C ARG A 151 -3.68 8.92 -11.87
N ASP A 152 -4.15 9.32 -13.05
CA ASP A 152 -3.80 10.61 -13.64
C ASP A 152 -4.25 11.80 -12.78
N GLU A 153 -5.41 11.70 -12.13
CA GLU A 153 -5.90 12.74 -11.24
C GLU A 153 -5.06 12.88 -9.98
N GLU A 154 -4.72 11.74 -9.33
CA GLU A 154 -3.86 11.73 -8.16
C GLU A 154 -2.45 12.24 -8.46
N LEU A 155 -1.92 11.91 -9.65
CA LEU A 155 -0.62 12.41 -10.11
C LEU A 155 -0.66 13.93 -10.34
N ARG A 156 -1.74 14.46 -10.94
CA ARG A 156 -1.91 15.90 -11.11
C ARG A 156 -2.00 16.63 -9.78
N ALA A 157 -2.79 16.10 -8.84
CA ALA A 157 -2.91 16.65 -7.51
C ALA A 157 -1.57 16.65 -6.75
N ALA A 158 -0.81 15.55 -6.84
CA ALA A 158 0.51 15.45 -6.20
C ALA A 158 1.52 16.46 -6.77
N ARG A 159 1.50 16.69 -8.09
CA ARG A 159 2.35 17.71 -8.75
C ARG A 159 2.01 19.15 -8.36
N ALA A 160 0.75 19.42 -8.07
CA ALA A 160 0.32 20.74 -7.64
C ALA A 160 0.67 21.04 -6.17
N SER A 161 0.98 20.00 -5.38
CA SER A 161 1.30 20.09 -3.96
C SER A 161 2.80 19.97 -3.64
N ALA A 162 3.62 19.62 -4.62
CA ALA A 162 5.08 19.47 -4.51
C ALA A 162 5.81 20.77 -4.84
#